data_5c4f6dd199e49d2e7add569a8f0a2d43
#
_entry.id   5c4f6dd199e49d2e7add569a8f0a2d43
#
_cell.length_a   1.000
_cell.length_b   1.000
_cell.length_c   1.000
_cell.angle_alpha   90.00
_cell.angle_beta   90.00
_cell.angle_gamma   90.00
#
_symmetry.space_group_name_H-M   'P 1'
#
loop_
_entity.id
_entity.type
_entity.pdbx_description
1 polymer ?
#
loop_
_entity_poly.entity_id
_entity_poly.type
_entity_poly.pdbx_seq_one_letter_code
_entity_poly.pdbx_strand_id
1 'polypeptide(L)'
;MSVDPPVLEIRDLHAGIDDTPILNGIDLKIESGEIHALMGRNGSGKTTAANIIMGHPEFEVSKGSVELNGEDILEMKPWERARAGVFLSFQYPQAVPGLQVGNFLRKSVAAINGEDAAKGPEFRRTLKSAMAELDMPRSFLGRYVNDGFSGGEKKRFEILQLMLIKPKLAILDETDSGLDIDGIKTVAKGINSAVRGSDSAALIITHYSRILEHVKPDRVHVLIKGRIVKSGGPELALELEERGYDWLIPSGEDSESETVTATKD
;
A
#
# COMPACT_ATOMS: atom_id res chain seq x y z
N MET A 1 -5.51 -31.25 -7.58
CA MET A 1 -6.11 -30.01 -7.07
C MET A 1 -5.22 -28.90 -7.60
N SER A 2 -5.73 -28.04 -8.49
CA SER A 2 -5.01 -26.83 -8.90
C SER A 2 -4.96 -25.92 -7.67
N VAL A 3 -3.76 -25.61 -7.21
CA VAL A 3 -3.58 -24.57 -6.19
C VAL A 3 -3.82 -23.24 -6.91
N ASP A 4 -4.72 -22.42 -6.40
CA ASP A 4 -4.93 -21.10 -6.96
C ASP A 4 -3.62 -20.31 -6.91
N PRO A 5 -3.31 -19.49 -7.93
CA PRO A 5 -2.11 -18.69 -7.92
C PRO A 5 -2.16 -17.66 -6.78
N PRO A 6 -0.99 -17.25 -6.22
CA PRO A 6 -0.94 -16.18 -5.24
C PRO A 6 -1.49 -14.88 -5.81
N VAL A 7 -2.01 -14.01 -4.95
CA VAL A 7 -2.51 -12.70 -5.37
C VAL A 7 -1.38 -11.83 -5.91
N LEU A 8 -0.23 -11.82 -5.25
CA LEU A 8 0.99 -11.16 -5.73
C LEU A 8 2.15 -12.14 -5.69
N GLU A 9 2.89 -12.24 -6.80
CA GLU A 9 4.17 -12.92 -6.84
C GLU A 9 5.21 -12.05 -7.56
N ILE A 10 6.29 -11.75 -6.85
CA ILE A 10 7.45 -11.02 -7.34
C ILE A 10 8.63 -11.96 -7.31
N ARG A 11 9.36 -12.11 -8.43
CA ARG A 11 10.54 -12.95 -8.55
C ARG A 11 11.73 -12.17 -9.06
N ASP A 12 12.80 -12.15 -8.28
CA ASP A 12 14.10 -11.55 -8.61
C ASP A 12 14.00 -10.17 -9.26
N LEU A 13 13.17 -9.29 -8.66
CA LEU A 13 12.85 -7.97 -9.20
C LEU A 13 14.00 -7.01 -9.00
N HIS A 14 14.58 -6.54 -10.10
CA HIS A 14 15.57 -5.46 -10.15
C HIS A 14 14.95 -4.26 -10.87
N ALA A 15 15.04 -3.10 -10.27
CA ALA A 15 14.47 -1.89 -10.84
C ALA A 15 15.09 -0.62 -10.25
N GLY A 16 14.96 0.49 -10.98
CA GLY A 16 15.51 1.78 -10.58
C GLY A 16 14.88 2.96 -11.27
N ILE A 17 15.53 4.10 -11.17
CA ILE A 17 15.22 5.33 -11.90
C ILE A 17 16.45 5.70 -12.71
N ASP A 18 16.26 6.01 -13.98
CA ASP A 18 17.34 6.19 -14.93
C ASP A 18 18.34 5.02 -14.82
N ASP A 19 19.64 5.27 -14.73
CA ASP A 19 20.68 4.24 -14.56
C ASP A 19 20.95 3.87 -13.07
N THR A 20 20.13 4.37 -12.12
CA THR A 20 20.35 4.16 -10.69
C THR A 20 19.53 3.00 -10.17
N PRO A 21 20.13 1.84 -9.83
CA PRO A 21 19.40 0.71 -9.28
C PRO A 21 18.94 1.01 -7.84
N ILE A 22 17.67 0.70 -7.55
CA ILE A 22 17.06 0.88 -6.22
C ILE A 22 16.63 -0.47 -5.64
N LEU A 23 16.01 -1.32 -6.45
CA LEU A 23 15.66 -2.68 -6.07
C LEU A 23 16.67 -3.65 -6.68
N ASN A 24 17.15 -4.58 -5.87
CA ASN A 24 18.34 -5.41 -6.16
C ASN A 24 18.03 -6.92 -6.00
N GLY A 25 16.94 -7.39 -6.59
CA GLY A 25 16.50 -8.78 -6.51
C GLY A 25 15.56 -9.01 -5.32
N ILE A 26 14.30 -8.55 -5.47
CA ILE A 26 13.23 -8.77 -4.48
C ILE A 26 12.44 -10.00 -4.89
N ASP A 27 12.24 -10.89 -3.91
CA ASP A 27 11.30 -12.00 -3.96
C ASP A 27 10.22 -11.79 -2.90
N LEU A 28 8.95 -11.77 -3.33
CA LEU A 28 7.80 -11.58 -2.44
C LEU A 28 6.60 -12.35 -2.96
N LYS A 29 5.92 -13.07 -2.08
CA LYS A 29 4.70 -13.80 -2.40
C LYS A 29 3.65 -13.49 -1.34
N ILE A 30 2.41 -13.14 -1.77
CA ILE A 30 1.26 -12.86 -0.90
C ILE A 30 0.07 -13.65 -1.40
N GLU A 31 -0.49 -14.47 -0.52
CA GLU A 31 -1.68 -15.28 -0.81
C GLU A 31 -2.97 -14.48 -0.57
N SER A 32 -4.08 -15.03 -1.05
CA SER A 32 -5.41 -14.45 -0.82
C SER A 32 -5.75 -14.40 0.68
N GLY A 33 -6.31 -13.28 1.13
CA GLY A 33 -6.66 -13.04 2.53
C GLY A 33 -5.51 -12.66 3.44
N GLU A 34 -4.26 -12.68 2.95
CA GLU A 34 -3.09 -12.32 3.74
C GLU A 34 -2.82 -10.82 3.76
N ILE A 35 -2.27 -10.37 4.88
CA ILE A 35 -1.73 -9.02 5.06
C ILE A 35 -0.25 -9.15 5.38
N HIS A 36 0.59 -8.63 4.47
CA HIS A 36 2.02 -8.57 4.68
C HIS A 36 2.47 -7.15 5.01
N ALA A 37 3.53 -7.02 5.79
CA ALA A 37 4.17 -5.74 6.06
C ALA A 37 5.56 -5.71 5.41
N LEU A 38 5.88 -4.61 4.73
CA LEU A 38 7.22 -4.30 4.22
C LEU A 38 7.81 -3.17 5.05
N MET A 39 8.78 -3.49 5.88
CA MET A 39 9.46 -2.56 6.78
C MET A 39 10.88 -2.28 6.32
N GLY A 40 11.43 -1.13 6.69
CA GLY A 40 12.79 -0.74 6.37
C GLY A 40 13.04 0.74 6.61
N ARG A 41 14.30 1.15 6.70
CA ARG A 41 14.68 2.57 6.83
C ARG A 41 14.23 3.40 5.62
N ASN A 42 14.18 4.71 5.78
CA ASN A 42 13.98 5.62 4.65
C ASN A 42 15.06 5.40 3.59
N GLY A 43 14.68 5.44 2.32
CA GLY A 43 15.58 5.15 1.20
C GLY A 43 15.87 3.67 0.95
N SER A 44 15.25 2.72 1.66
CA SER A 44 15.47 1.28 1.43
C SER A 44 14.83 0.72 0.14
N GLY A 45 13.91 1.48 -0.51
CA GLY A 45 13.22 1.08 -1.74
C GLY A 45 11.75 0.67 -1.57
N LYS A 46 11.14 0.86 -0.39
CA LYS A 46 9.75 0.47 -0.12
C LYS A 46 8.72 1.14 -1.05
N THR A 47 8.74 2.46 -1.11
CA THR A 47 7.86 3.25 -1.99
C THR A 47 8.16 2.96 -3.46
N THR A 48 9.42 2.69 -3.80
CA THR A 48 9.83 2.25 -5.15
C THR A 48 9.15 0.94 -5.52
N ALA A 49 9.15 -0.06 -4.63
CA ALA A 49 8.44 -1.32 -4.86
C ALA A 49 6.94 -1.10 -5.09
N ALA A 50 6.27 -0.26 -4.28
CA ALA A 50 4.87 0.11 -4.47
C ALA A 50 4.60 0.75 -5.84
N ASN A 51 5.43 1.70 -6.23
CA ASN A 51 5.31 2.42 -7.50
C ASN A 51 5.52 1.49 -8.70
N ILE A 52 6.49 0.57 -8.64
CA ILE A 52 6.73 -0.42 -9.69
C ILE A 52 5.52 -1.36 -9.83
N ILE A 53 4.97 -1.88 -8.74
CA ILE A 53 3.78 -2.73 -8.79
C ILE A 53 2.58 -1.96 -9.38
N MET A 54 2.46 -0.65 -9.12
CA MET A 54 1.40 0.18 -9.70
C MET A 54 1.69 0.63 -11.14
N GLY A 55 2.93 0.49 -11.63
CA GLY A 55 3.33 0.84 -12.99
C GLY A 55 3.64 2.32 -13.18
N HIS A 56 4.25 2.95 -12.18
CA HIS A 56 4.64 4.35 -12.26
C HIS A 56 5.71 4.54 -13.36
N PRO A 57 5.53 5.46 -14.30
CA PRO A 57 6.35 5.53 -15.53
C PRO A 57 7.80 6.00 -15.33
N GLU A 58 8.15 6.54 -14.17
CA GLU A 58 9.54 6.95 -13.86
C GLU A 58 10.44 5.77 -13.47
N PHE A 59 9.86 4.60 -13.18
CA PHE A 59 10.65 3.44 -12.77
C PHE A 59 10.80 2.43 -13.89
N GLU A 60 12.01 1.93 -14.07
CA GLU A 60 12.34 0.92 -15.06
C GLU A 60 12.69 -0.41 -14.39
N VAL A 61 12.09 -1.49 -14.88
CA VAL A 61 12.40 -2.86 -14.44
C VAL A 61 13.45 -3.43 -15.38
N SER A 62 14.63 -3.73 -14.83
CA SER A 62 15.76 -4.30 -15.60
C SER A 62 15.76 -5.83 -15.58
N LYS A 63 15.16 -6.48 -14.57
CA LYS A 63 15.12 -7.94 -14.45
C LYS A 63 14.01 -8.35 -13.48
N GLY A 64 13.51 -9.58 -13.65
CA GLY A 64 12.50 -10.20 -12.79
C GLY A 64 11.09 -10.12 -13.35
N SER A 65 10.11 -10.55 -12.56
CA SER A 65 8.70 -10.54 -12.91
C SER A 65 7.83 -10.06 -11.75
N VAL A 66 6.67 -9.51 -12.09
CA VAL A 66 5.60 -9.15 -11.14
C VAL A 66 4.29 -9.71 -11.67
N GLU A 67 3.75 -10.70 -10.98
CA GLU A 67 2.50 -11.36 -11.35
C GLU A 67 1.38 -11.03 -10.35
N LEU A 68 0.20 -10.71 -10.88
CA LEU A 68 -1.05 -10.54 -10.12
C LEU A 68 -2.00 -11.68 -10.50
N ASN A 69 -2.33 -12.56 -9.53
CA ASN A 69 -3.12 -13.78 -9.78
C ASN A 69 -2.58 -14.65 -10.95
N GLY A 70 -1.25 -14.72 -11.08
CA GLY A 70 -0.57 -15.49 -12.14
C GLY A 70 -0.51 -14.79 -13.49
N GLU A 71 -0.92 -13.53 -13.62
CA GLU A 71 -0.80 -12.72 -14.84
C GLU A 71 0.32 -11.69 -14.67
N ASP A 72 1.27 -11.64 -15.60
CA ASP A 72 2.34 -10.63 -15.60
C ASP A 72 1.74 -9.24 -15.83
N ILE A 73 2.06 -8.29 -14.95
CA ILE A 73 1.53 -6.93 -14.99
C ILE A 73 2.56 -5.89 -15.44
N LEU A 74 3.80 -6.28 -15.74
CA LEU A 74 4.87 -5.30 -16.00
C LEU A 74 4.58 -4.43 -17.21
N GLU A 75 4.03 -4.99 -18.29
CA GLU A 75 3.67 -4.27 -19.52
C GLU A 75 2.34 -3.48 -19.40
N MET A 76 1.56 -3.73 -18.34
CA MET A 76 0.29 -3.05 -18.12
C MET A 76 0.51 -1.60 -17.68
N LYS A 77 -0.28 -0.68 -18.21
CA LYS A 77 -0.33 0.71 -17.77
C LYS A 77 -1.00 0.84 -16.38
N PRO A 78 -0.78 1.91 -15.61
CA PRO A 78 -1.33 2.06 -14.26
C PRO A 78 -2.85 1.83 -14.17
N TRP A 79 -3.62 2.34 -15.13
CA TRP A 79 -5.08 2.15 -15.13
C TRP A 79 -5.52 0.72 -15.51
N GLU A 80 -4.70 -0.03 -16.24
CA GLU A 80 -4.94 -1.45 -16.54
C GLU A 80 -4.69 -2.28 -15.30
N ARG A 81 -3.59 -2.01 -14.56
CA ARG A 81 -3.30 -2.64 -13.26
C ARG A 81 -4.39 -2.34 -12.23
N ALA A 82 -4.88 -1.10 -12.18
CA ALA A 82 -6.01 -0.77 -11.32
C ALA A 82 -7.28 -1.57 -11.66
N ARG A 83 -7.58 -1.78 -12.95
CA ARG A 83 -8.70 -2.63 -13.41
C ARG A 83 -8.45 -4.12 -13.17
N ALA A 84 -7.21 -4.57 -13.23
CA ALA A 84 -6.83 -5.94 -12.86
C ALA A 84 -6.98 -6.20 -11.35
N GLY A 85 -7.04 -5.12 -10.54
CA GLY A 85 -7.31 -5.20 -9.12
C GLY A 85 -6.20 -4.69 -8.21
N VAL A 86 -5.23 -3.91 -8.70
CA VAL A 86 -4.23 -3.25 -7.86
C VAL A 86 -4.78 -1.92 -7.34
N PHE A 87 -4.66 -1.68 -6.05
CA PHE A 87 -4.96 -0.41 -5.39
C PHE A 87 -3.72 0.12 -4.68
N LEU A 88 -3.41 1.39 -4.85
CA LEU A 88 -2.32 2.07 -4.16
C LEU A 88 -2.87 3.24 -3.33
N SER A 89 -2.65 3.21 -2.02
CA SER A 89 -2.81 4.37 -1.14
C SER A 89 -1.54 5.20 -1.20
N PHE A 90 -1.66 6.45 -1.64
CA PHE A 90 -0.50 7.33 -1.82
C PHE A 90 0.01 7.88 -0.48
N GLN A 91 1.32 8.03 -0.36
CA GLN A 91 1.93 8.73 0.77
C GLN A 91 1.41 10.18 0.89
N TYR A 92 1.28 10.88 -0.26
CA TYR A 92 0.79 12.26 -0.36
C TYR A 92 -0.35 12.39 -1.37
N PRO A 93 -1.61 12.06 -0.99
CA PRO A 93 -2.73 12.17 -1.91
C PRO A 93 -3.03 13.62 -2.29
N GLN A 94 -3.10 13.87 -3.61
CA GLN A 94 -3.29 15.20 -4.17
C GLN A 94 -4.74 15.67 -4.06
N ALA A 95 -4.94 16.98 -3.91
CA ALA A 95 -6.25 17.60 -3.99
C ALA A 95 -6.76 17.67 -5.43
N VAL A 96 -8.06 17.40 -5.62
CA VAL A 96 -8.73 17.55 -6.91
C VAL A 96 -9.89 18.54 -6.75
N PRO A 97 -9.63 19.86 -6.89
CA PRO A 97 -10.66 20.88 -6.75
C PRO A 97 -11.79 20.68 -7.76
N GLY A 98 -13.02 20.91 -7.32
CA GLY A 98 -14.21 20.76 -8.18
C GLY A 98 -14.74 19.33 -8.32
N LEU A 99 -13.99 18.29 -7.94
CA LEU A 99 -14.46 16.90 -7.96
C LEU A 99 -14.98 16.51 -6.58
N GLN A 100 -16.31 16.38 -6.44
CA GLN A 100 -16.91 15.95 -5.17
C GLN A 100 -16.58 14.49 -4.84
N VAL A 101 -16.31 14.21 -3.56
CA VAL A 101 -16.02 12.88 -3.00
C VAL A 101 -17.08 11.84 -3.41
N GLY A 102 -18.36 12.16 -3.28
CA GLY A 102 -19.43 11.22 -3.65
C GLY A 102 -19.43 10.84 -5.13
N ASN A 103 -19.13 11.81 -6.02
CA ASN A 103 -19.01 11.56 -7.45
C ASN A 103 -17.76 10.75 -7.79
N PHE A 104 -16.64 11.08 -7.15
CA PHE A 104 -15.38 10.36 -7.30
C PHE A 104 -15.54 8.89 -6.92
N LEU A 105 -16.03 8.60 -5.71
CA LEU A 105 -16.23 7.23 -5.22
C LEU A 105 -17.12 6.40 -6.16
N ARG A 106 -18.25 6.97 -6.59
CA ARG A 106 -19.15 6.30 -7.52
C ARG A 106 -18.47 5.98 -8.86
N LYS A 107 -17.74 6.94 -9.43
CA LYS A 107 -17.01 6.74 -10.70
C LYS A 107 -15.87 5.74 -10.56
N SER A 108 -15.13 5.76 -9.44
CA SER A 108 -14.05 4.81 -9.18
C SER A 108 -14.58 3.37 -9.09
N VAL A 109 -15.66 3.15 -8.32
CA VAL A 109 -16.29 1.83 -8.22
C VAL A 109 -16.84 1.39 -9.59
N ALA A 110 -17.48 2.29 -10.35
CA ALA A 110 -17.96 1.97 -11.68
C ALA A 110 -16.85 1.57 -12.66
N ALA A 111 -15.70 2.26 -12.60
CA ALA A 111 -14.55 2.02 -13.47
C ALA A 111 -13.86 0.67 -13.21
N ILE A 112 -13.86 0.21 -11.94
CA ILE A 112 -13.19 -1.02 -11.52
C ILE A 112 -14.16 -2.20 -11.51
N ASN A 113 -15.33 -2.04 -10.89
CA ASN A 113 -16.28 -3.13 -10.61
C ASN A 113 -17.50 -3.14 -11.55
N GLY A 114 -17.53 -2.20 -12.51
CA GLY A 114 -18.64 -2.05 -13.47
C GLY A 114 -19.73 -1.08 -12.97
N GLU A 115 -20.48 -0.56 -13.93
CA GLU A 115 -21.50 0.49 -13.71
C GLU A 115 -22.58 0.08 -12.71
N ASP A 116 -22.96 -1.19 -12.69
CA ASP A 116 -24.04 -1.68 -11.82
C ASP A 116 -23.60 -1.75 -10.35
N ALA A 117 -22.31 -2.03 -10.09
CA ALA A 117 -21.75 -2.01 -8.74
C ALA A 117 -21.78 -0.62 -8.09
N ALA A 118 -21.80 0.44 -8.90
CA ALA A 118 -21.80 1.83 -8.44
C ALA A 118 -23.22 2.43 -8.34
N LYS A 119 -24.26 1.64 -8.54
CA LYS A 119 -25.68 2.07 -8.59
C LYS A 119 -26.52 1.36 -7.53
N GLY A 120 -27.71 1.89 -7.32
CA GLY A 120 -28.75 1.23 -6.55
C GLY A 120 -28.62 1.30 -5.02
N PRO A 121 -29.49 0.56 -4.32
CA PRO A 121 -29.56 0.57 -2.86
C PRO A 121 -28.35 -0.11 -2.19
N GLU A 122 -27.76 -1.09 -2.85
CA GLU A 122 -26.64 -1.85 -2.30
C GLU A 122 -25.38 -0.97 -2.18
N PHE A 123 -24.98 -0.26 -3.24
CA PHE A 123 -23.88 0.70 -3.18
C PHE A 123 -24.09 1.73 -2.06
N ARG A 124 -25.31 2.30 -1.95
CA ARG A 124 -25.60 3.28 -0.91
C ARG A 124 -25.51 2.70 0.50
N ARG A 125 -25.90 1.44 0.69
CA ARG A 125 -25.78 0.73 1.97
C ARG A 125 -24.32 0.48 2.33
N THR A 126 -23.54 -0.05 1.39
CA THR A 126 -22.10 -0.32 1.57
C THR A 126 -21.35 0.98 1.88
N LEU A 127 -21.58 2.05 1.10
CA LEU A 127 -20.99 3.37 1.34
C LEU A 127 -21.33 3.90 2.74
N LYS A 128 -22.61 3.82 3.14
CA LYS A 128 -23.05 4.28 4.47
C LYS A 128 -22.37 3.48 5.60
N SER A 129 -22.28 2.16 5.44
CA SER A 129 -21.63 1.27 6.42
C SER A 129 -20.13 1.57 6.54
N ALA A 130 -19.41 1.65 5.42
CA ALA A 130 -17.99 1.95 5.39
C ALA A 130 -17.66 3.33 5.99
N MET A 131 -18.46 4.36 5.67
CA MET A 131 -18.32 5.69 6.26
C MET A 131 -18.54 5.68 7.79
N ALA A 132 -19.53 4.93 8.27
CA ALA A 132 -19.79 4.81 9.70
C ALA A 132 -18.64 4.08 10.42
N GLU A 133 -18.06 3.05 9.80
CA GLU A 133 -16.94 2.30 10.33
C GLU A 133 -15.66 3.15 10.45
N LEU A 134 -15.50 4.12 9.55
CA LEU A 134 -14.37 5.05 9.51
C LEU A 134 -14.63 6.39 10.23
N ASP A 135 -15.73 6.50 10.98
CA ASP A 135 -16.13 7.74 11.66
C ASP A 135 -16.20 8.95 10.73
N MET A 136 -16.69 8.75 9.49
CA MET A 136 -16.79 9.79 8.48
C MET A 136 -18.26 10.29 8.36
N PRO A 137 -18.51 11.59 8.58
CA PRO A 137 -19.87 12.13 8.48
C PRO A 137 -20.35 12.20 7.02
N ARG A 138 -21.66 12.06 6.79
CA ARG A 138 -22.24 12.10 5.44
C ARG A 138 -21.98 13.41 4.68
N SER A 139 -21.81 14.53 5.39
CA SER A 139 -21.44 15.82 4.80
C SER A 139 -20.13 15.77 4.04
N PHE A 140 -19.26 14.80 4.34
CA PHE A 140 -17.99 14.59 3.66
C PHE A 140 -18.15 14.32 2.15
N LEU A 141 -19.25 13.68 1.74
CA LEU A 141 -19.52 13.37 0.32
C LEU A 141 -19.69 14.59 -0.57
N GLY A 142 -20.03 15.74 0.00
CA GLY A 142 -20.16 17.01 -0.73
C GLY A 142 -18.88 17.82 -0.83
N ARG A 143 -17.83 17.46 -0.09
CA ARG A 143 -16.51 18.12 -0.15
C ARG A 143 -15.77 17.71 -1.43
N TYR A 144 -14.79 18.52 -1.83
CA TYR A 144 -13.91 18.16 -2.95
C TYR A 144 -12.80 17.20 -2.48
N VAL A 145 -12.39 16.29 -3.39
CA VAL A 145 -11.40 15.25 -3.09
C VAL A 145 -10.09 15.86 -2.58
N ASN A 146 -9.72 15.50 -1.37
CA ASN A 146 -8.51 15.92 -0.65
C ASN A 146 -8.33 17.44 -0.47
N ASP A 147 -9.31 18.25 -0.88
CA ASP A 147 -9.25 19.71 -0.76
C ASP A 147 -9.63 20.15 0.66
N GLY A 148 -8.66 20.75 1.36
CA GLY A 148 -8.81 21.14 2.75
C GLY A 148 -9.01 19.98 3.74
N PHE A 149 -8.66 18.75 3.37
CA PHE A 149 -8.70 17.61 4.29
C PHE A 149 -7.52 17.67 5.27
N SER A 150 -7.77 17.34 6.52
CA SER A 150 -6.69 17.03 7.47
C SER A 150 -5.97 15.73 7.06
N GLY A 151 -4.77 15.49 7.59
CA GLY A 151 -4.04 14.24 7.35
C GLY A 151 -4.87 13.00 7.67
N GLY A 152 -5.55 12.98 8.82
CA GLY A 152 -6.42 11.87 9.22
C GLY A 152 -7.65 11.70 8.32
N GLU A 153 -8.25 12.78 7.83
CA GLU A 153 -9.34 12.72 6.86
C GLU A 153 -8.89 12.13 5.53
N LYS A 154 -7.69 12.48 5.04
CA LYS A 154 -7.11 11.92 3.81
C LYS A 154 -6.91 10.41 3.95
N LYS A 155 -6.31 9.95 5.06
CA LYS A 155 -6.07 8.52 5.29
C LYS A 155 -7.38 7.74 5.43
N ARG A 156 -8.35 8.22 6.19
CA ARG A 156 -9.68 7.58 6.25
C ARG A 156 -10.37 7.56 4.90
N PHE A 157 -10.21 8.58 4.08
CA PHE A 157 -10.76 8.62 2.73
C PHE A 157 -10.11 7.58 1.79
N GLU A 158 -8.82 7.32 1.90
CA GLU A 158 -8.14 6.25 1.17
C GLU A 158 -8.66 4.87 1.58
N ILE A 159 -8.85 4.63 2.89
CA ILE A 159 -9.44 3.37 3.36
C ILE A 159 -10.91 3.23 2.95
N LEU A 160 -11.68 4.32 2.90
CA LEU A 160 -13.04 4.29 2.35
C LEU A 160 -13.04 3.83 0.87
N GLN A 161 -12.09 4.31 0.07
CA GLN A 161 -11.91 3.85 -1.31
C GLN A 161 -11.59 2.34 -1.35
N LEU A 162 -10.64 1.88 -0.54
CA LEU A 162 -10.29 0.46 -0.42
C LEU A 162 -11.51 -0.41 -0.11
N MET A 163 -12.30 -0.04 0.88
CA MET A 163 -13.50 -0.79 1.31
C MET A 163 -14.60 -0.84 0.23
N LEU A 164 -14.69 0.17 -0.62
CA LEU A 164 -15.69 0.24 -1.70
C LEU A 164 -15.23 -0.44 -2.98
N ILE A 165 -13.97 -0.27 -3.35
CA ILE A 165 -13.38 -0.83 -4.58
C ILE A 165 -13.15 -2.33 -4.43
N LYS A 166 -12.75 -2.81 -3.24
CA LYS A 166 -12.42 -4.20 -2.94
C LYS A 166 -11.41 -4.77 -3.95
N PRO A 167 -10.20 -4.22 -4.01
CA PRO A 167 -9.18 -4.65 -4.96
C PRO A 167 -8.70 -6.07 -4.62
N LYS A 168 -8.00 -6.71 -5.57
CA LYS A 168 -7.29 -7.97 -5.31
C LYS A 168 -6.07 -7.75 -4.43
N LEU A 169 -5.30 -6.71 -4.73
CA LEU A 169 -4.12 -6.29 -3.98
C LEU A 169 -4.24 -4.84 -3.55
N ALA A 170 -4.18 -4.58 -2.25
CA ALA A 170 -4.06 -3.25 -1.68
C ALA A 170 -2.61 -2.98 -1.25
N ILE A 171 -1.99 -1.95 -1.80
CA ILE A 171 -0.69 -1.45 -1.37
C ILE A 171 -0.93 -0.17 -0.57
N LEU A 172 -0.52 -0.18 0.70
CA LEU A 172 -0.82 0.86 1.68
C LEU A 172 0.49 1.52 2.14
N ASP A 173 0.87 2.62 1.48
CA ASP A 173 2.15 3.28 1.74
C ASP A 173 2.01 4.35 2.83
N GLU A 174 2.65 4.10 3.98
CA GLU A 174 2.67 4.97 5.17
C GLU A 174 1.29 5.48 5.60
N THR A 175 0.30 4.58 5.65
CA THR A 175 -1.09 4.90 5.97
C THR A 175 -1.29 5.34 7.42
N ASP A 176 -0.32 5.10 8.28
CA ASP A 176 -0.29 5.49 9.69
C ASP A 176 0.39 6.85 9.95
N SER A 177 1.02 7.43 8.93
CA SER A 177 1.72 8.72 9.06
C SER A 177 0.75 9.86 9.39
N GLY A 178 1.08 10.62 10.45
CA GLY A 178 0.29 11.78 10.88
C GLY A 178 -1.05 11.46 11.55
N LEU A 179 -1.31 10.20 11.89
CA LEU A 179 -2.48 9.79 12.66
C LEU A 179 -2.20 9.78 14.17
N ASP A 180 -3.20 10.15 14.95
CA ASP A 180 -3.27 9.85 16.37
C ASP A 180 -3.64 8.37 16.62
N ILE A 181 -3.59 7.94 17.87
CA ILE A 181 -3.85 6.54 18.25
C ILE A 181 -5.24 6.07 17.79
N ASP A 182 -6.26 6.91 17.92
CA ASP A 182 -7.63 6.52 17.56
C ASP A 182 -7.81 6.51 16.02
N GLY A 183 -7.15 7.41 15.31
CA GLY A 183 -7.05 7.38 13.86
C GLY A 183 -6.40 6.10 13.34
N ILE A 184 -5.29 5.65 13.96
CA ILE A 184 -4.62 4.39 13.62
C ILE A 184 -5.57 3.20 13.82
N LYS A 185 -6.28 3.12 14.95
CA LYS A 185 -7.26 2.04 15.20
C LYS A 185 -8.38 2.02 14.16
N THR A 186 -8.93 3.20 13.83
CA THR A 186 -10.00 3.34 12.83
C THR A 186 -9.54 2.88 11.45
N VAL A 187 -8.36 3.31 11.02
CA VAL A 187 -7.74 2.91 9.75
C VAL A 187 -7.46 1.41 9.72
N ALA A 188 -6.83 0.87 10.78
CA ALA A 188 -6.54 -0.56 10.89
C ALA A 188 -7.79 -1.43 10.86
N LYS A 189 -8.88 -1.00 11.51
CA LYS A 189 -10.17 -1.66 11.43
C LYS A 189 -10.70 -1.71 10.00
N GLY A 190 -10.67 -0.60 9.28
CA GLY A 190 -11.08 -0.55 7.87
C GLY A 190 -10.24 -1.44 6.96
N ILE A 191 -8.91 -1.52 7.16
CA ILE A 191 -8.01 -2.44 6.45
C ILE A 191 -8.41 -3.89 6.71
N ASN A 192 -8.57 -4.27 7.98
CA ASN A 192 -8.99 -5.62 8.36
C ASN A 192 -10.34 -6.00 7.75
N SER A 193 -11.33 -5.08 7.79
CA SER A 193 -12.64 -5.30 7.18
C SER A 193 -12.60 -5.46 5.66
N ALA A 194 -11.65 -4.81 4.99
CA ALA A 194 -11.52 -4.90 3.54
C ALA A 194 -10.80 -6.18 3.08
N VAL A 195 -9.86 -6.72 3.89
CA VAL A 195 -8.96 -7.82 3.48
C VAL A 195 -9.32 -9.12 4.16
N ARG A 196 -9.52 -9.13 5.48
CA ARG A 196 -9.72 -10.38 6.23
C ARG A 196 -11.03 -11.06 5.83
N GLY A 197 -10.93 -12.37 5.50
CA GLY A 197 -12.09 -13.17 5.07
C GLY A 197 -12.63 -12.79 3.68
N SER A 198 -11.84 -12.09 2.88
CA SER A 198 -12.12 -11.79 1.47
C SER A 198 -11.03 -12.40 0.57
N ASP A 199 -11.21 -12.29 -0.75
CA ASP A 199 -10.20 -12.68 -1.74
C ASP A 199 -9.14 -11.60 -1.97
N SER A 200 -9.15 -10.52 -1.19
CA SER A 200 -8.16 -9.45 -1.26
C SER A 200 -6.92 -9.80 -0.47
N ALA A 201 -5.78 -9.24 -0.86
CA ALA A 201 -4.53 -9.23 -0.09
C ALA A 201 -4.06 -7.81 0.17
N ALA A 202 -3.20 -7.59 1.16
CA ALA A 202 -2.61 -6.28 1.40
C ALA A 202 -1.10 -6.35 1.63
N LEU A 203 -0.39 -5.35 1.10
CA LEU A 203 1.00 -5.03 1.41
C LEU A 203 1.04 -3.67 2.11
N ILE A 204 1.31 -3.68 3.41
CA ILE A 204 1.44 -2.46 4.22
C ILE A 204 2.92 -2.06 4.23
N ILE A 205 3.20 -0.86 3.76
CA ILE A 205 4.54 -0.26 3.81
C ILE A 205 4.56 0.72 4.97
N THR A 206 5.41 0.47 5.93
CA THR A 206 5.59 1.35 7.10
C THR A 206 6.98 1.19 7.70
N HIS A 207 7.42 2.19 8.41
CA HIS A 207 8.62 2.14 9.23
C HIS A 207 8.30 2.12 10.74
N TYR A 208 7.00 2.08 11.10
CA TYR A 208 6.52 2.01 12.49
C TYR A 208 5.72 0.73 12.74
N SER A 209 5.85 0.16 13.93
CA SER A 209 5.09 -1.02 14.36
C SER A 209 3.64 -0.70 14.74
N ARG A 210 3.32 0.55 15.10
CA ARG A 210 2.03 0.95 15.71
C ARG A 210 0.79 0.49 14.96
N ILE A 211 0.76 0.63 13.63
CA ILE A 211 -0.38 0.15 12.84
C ILE A 211 -0.43 -1.38 12.81
N LEU A 212 0.73 -2.04 12.82
CA LEU A 212 0.84 -3.50 12.75
C LEU A 212 0.31 -4.20 14.01
N GLU A 213 0.32 -3.54 15.17
CA GLU A 213 -0.30 -4.05 16.39
C GLU A 213 -1.82 -4.26 16.24
N HIS A 214 -2.47 -3.41 15.42
CA HIS A 214 -3.91 -3.43 15.20
C HIS A 214 -4.32 -4.23 13.94
N VAL A 215 -3.50 -4.22 12.90
CA VAL A 215 -3.74 -4.98 11.67
C VAL A 215 -3.31 -6.44 11.79
N LYS A 216 -2.25 -6.72 12.57
CA LYS A 216 -1.66 -8.05 12.79
C LYS A 216 -1.33 -8.75 11.47
N PRO A 217 -0.24 -8.35 10.80
CA PRO A 217 0.15 -8.93 9.53
C PRO A 217 0.48 -10.43 9.69
N ASP A 218 0.28 -11.21 8.63
CA ASP A 218 0.63 -12.63 8.58
C ASP A 218 2.15 -12.80 8.43
N ARG A 219 2.78 -11.88 7.71
CA ARG A 219 4.24 -11.83 7.53
C ARG A 219 4.76 -10.40 7.55
N VAL A 220 6.00 -10.28 8.02
CA VAL A 220 6.78 -9.04 8.01
C VAL A 220 8.06 -9.29 7.21
N HIS A 221 8.35 -8.40 6.28
CA HIS A 221 9.55 -8.42 5.43
C HIS A 221 10.39 -7.19 5.71
N VAL A 222 11.69 -7.35 5.81
CA VAL A 222 12.64 -6.26 6.07
C VAL A 222 13.41 -5.96 4.81
N LEU A 223 13.24 -4.74 4.29
CA LEU A 223 13.91 -4.24 3.11
C LEU A 223 15.10 -3.34 3.51
N ILE A 224 16.31 -3.71 3.06
CA ILE A 224 17.53 -2.94 3.26
C ILE A 224 18.26 -2.84 1.91
N LYS A 225 18.63 -1.63 1.49
CA LYS A 225 19.36 -1.37 0.23
C LYS A 225 18.76 -2.14 -0.96
N GLY A 226 17.42 -2.13 -1.10
CA GLY A 226 16.70 -2.75 -2.21
C GLY A 226 16.61 -4.29 -2.15
N ARG A 227 16.94 -4.93 -1.03
CA ARG A 227 16.83 -6.38 -0.84
C ARG A 227 15.99 -6.73 0.36
N ILE A 228 15.16 -7.77 0.26
CA ILE A 228 14.51 -8.37 1.43
C ILE A 228 15.56 -9.25 2.14
N VAL A 229 16.05 -8.74 3.28
CA VAL A 229 17.14 -9.40 4.05
C VAL A 229 16.61 -10.37 5.10
N LYS A 230 15.36 -10.19 5.55
CA LYS A 230 14.71 -11.06 6.52
C LYS A 230 13.20 -11.05 6.30
N SER A 231 12.58 -12.21 6.50
CA SER A 231 11.12 -12.37 6.56
C SER A 231 10.76 -13.20 7.79
N GLY A 232 9.66 -12.85 8.45
CA GLY A 232 9.21 -13.52 9.66
C GLY A 232 7.72 -13.30 9.93
N GLY A 233 7.27 -13.74 11.11
CA GLY A 233 5.93 -13.44 11.61
C GLY A 233 5.81 -12.03 12.17
N PRO A 234 4.65 -11.70 12.79
CA PRO A 234 4.38 -10.38 13.38
C PRO A 234 5.41 -9.95 14.45
N GLU A 235 6.02 -10.92 15.13
CA GLU A 235 7.05 -10.70 16.16
C GLU A 235 8.30 -9.98 15.61
N LEU A 236 8.58 -10.12 14.31
CA LEU A 236 9.71 -9.44 13.67
C LEU A 236 9.55 -7.92 13.72
N ALA A 237 8.32 -7.38 13.65
CA ALA A 237 8.07 -5.95 13.76
C ALA A 237 8.46 -5.41 15.15
N LEU A 238 8.16 -6.16 16.20
CA LEU A 238 8.55 -5.81 17.58
C LEU A 238 10.07 -5.88 17.77
N GLU A 239 10.71 -6.94 17.23
CA GLU A 239 12.17 -7.08 17.25
C GLU A 239 12.88 -5.90 16.57
N LEU A 240 12.32 -5.39 15.46
CA LEU A 240 12.85 -4.21 14.77
C LEU A 240 12.66 -2.92 15.57
N GLU A 241 11.57 -2.79 16.30
CA GLU A 241 11.33 -1.63 17.17
C GLU A 241 12.31 -1.58 18.34
N GLU A 242 12.58 -2.73 18.96
CA GLU A 242 13.49 -2.84 20.09
C GLU A 242 14.97 -2.72 19.71
N ARG A 243 15.38 -3.35 18.60
CA ARG A 243 16.80 -3.49 18.23
C ARG A 243 17.24 -2.62 17.06
N GLY A 244 16.30 -1.95 16.38
CA GLY A 244 16.57 -1.24 15.13
C GLY A 244 16.88 -2.20 13.97
N TYR A 245 17.54 -1.69 12.92
CA TYR A 245 17.84 -2.44 11.69
C TYR A 245 19.31 -2.90 11.61
N ASP A 246 20.20 -2.38 12.45
CA ASP A 246 21.68 -2.53 12.30
C ASP A 246 22.15 -3.98 12.40
N TRP A 247 21.49 -4.78 13.21
CA TRP A 247 21.82 -6.20 13.38
C TRP A 247 21.51 -7.07 12.14
N LEU A 248 20.76 -6.53 11.17
CA LEU A 248 20.43 -7.19 9.89
C LEU A 248 21.40 -6.78 8.75
N ILE A 249 22.24 -5.79 9.00
CA ILE A 249 23.23 -5.36 8.00
C ILE A 249 24.47 -6.27 8.12
N PRO A 250 24.91 -6.96 7.05
CA PRO A 250 26.11 -7.78 7.12
C PRO A 250 27.33 -6.94 7.53
N SER A 251 28.12 -7.45 8.50
CA SER A 251 29.34 -6.81 8.98
C SER A 251 30.35 -6.72 7.82
N GLY A 252 30.46 -5.58 7.17
CA GLY A 252 31.37 -5.35 6.03
C GLY A 252 30.90 -4.28 5.04
N GLU A 253 29.66 -3.80 5.14
CA GLU A 253 29.11 -2.78 4.23
C GLU A 253 28.88 -1.40 4.90
N ASP A 254 29.38 -1.19 6.11
CA ASP A 254 29.30 0.09 6.81
C ASP A 254 30.53 0.95 6.46
N SER A 255 30.42 1.82 5.48
CA SER A 255 31.11 3.13 5.48
C SER A 255 31.00 3.89 4.16
N GLU A 256 29.80 4.15 3.65
CA GLU A 256 29.64 5.25 2.67
C GLU A 256 28.19 5.75 2.68
N SER A 257 27.90 6.76 3.50
CA SER A 257 26.98 7.87 3.19
C SER A 257 26.40 8.55 4.45
N GLU A 258 27.22 9.26 5.19
CA GLU A 258 26.78 10.44 5.93
C GLU A 258 27.73 11.59 5.62
N THR A 259 27.56 12.19 4.45
CA THR A 259 28.10 13.54 4.19
C THR A 259 27.13 14.27 3.26
N VAL A 260 25.98 14.65 3.77
CA VAL A 260 25.26 15.78 3.16
C VAL A 260 25.91 17.04 3.71
N THR A 261 26.84 17.57 2.97
CA THR A 261 27.38 18.92 3.14
C THR A 261 26.22 19.91 3.06
N ALA A 262 25.94 20.52 4.21
CA ALA A 262 25.22 21.78 4.26
C ALA A 262 26.10 22.84 3.55
N THR A 263 25.80 23.15 2.32
CA THR A 263 26.24 24.38 1.69
C THR A 263 25.18 25.43 1.92
N LYS A 264 25.54 26.37 2.79
CA LYS A 264 24.98 27.72 2.83
C LYS A 264 25.27 28.39 1.47
N ASP A 265 24.28 28.97 0.83
CA ASP A 265 24.24 30.37 0.39
C ASP A 265 22.79 30.71 -0.03
#